data_013a8db9de9569f4a2ab896d4f65f39c
#
_entry.id   013a8db9de9569f4a2ab896d4f65f39c
#
_cell.length_a   1.000
_cell.length_b   1.000
_cell.length_c   1.000
_cell.angle_alpha   90.00
_cell.angle_beta   90.00
_cell.angle_gamma   90.00
#
_symmetry.space_group_name_H-M   'P 1'
#
loop_
_entity.id
_entity.type
_entity.pdbx_description
1 polymer ?
#
loop_
_entity_poly.entity_id
_entity_poly.type
_entity_poly.pdbx_seq_one_letter_code
_entity_poly.pdbx_strand_id
1 'polypeptide(L)'
;IGFGTSALRGAKNGELFVKEVYENIGIRIHIISGSQEAQLIYRGVRWLFDFKQAATIMDIGGGSTEFIAANARGIVEAQSFDIGVSRLYQNLNKRNNLTANDFKFIKIHIFI
;
A
#
# COMPACT_ATOMS: atom_id res chain seq x y z
N ILE A 1 3.96 3.77 19.13
CA ILE A 1 2.85 3.36 18.25
C ILE A 1 3.42 3.06 16.86
N GLY A 2 3.02 1.93 16.27
CA GLY A 2 3.32 1.54 14.90
C GLY A 2 2.04 1.33 14.09
N PHE A 3 2.16 1.39 12.77
CA PHE A 3 1.08 1.01 11.86
C PHE A 3 1.51 -0.16 11.01
N GLY A 4 0.69 -1.20 10.97
CA GLY A 4 0.85 -2.35 10.08
C GLY A 4 -0.01 -2.17 8.85
N THR A 5 0.61 -2.26 7.67
CA THR A 5 -0.07 -2.05 6.38
C THR A 5 -0.23 -3.38 5.63
N SER A 6 -0.13 -3.39 4.32
CA SER A 6 -0.45 -4.51 3.45
C SER A 6 0.14 -5.86 3.90
N ALA A 7 1.38 -5.91 4.38
CA ALA A 7 2.01 -7.17 4.80
C ALA A 7 1.29 -7.79 6.02
N LEU A 8 1.07 -7.00 7.09
CA LEU A 8 0.37 -7.48 8.28
C LEU A 8 -1.13 -7.64 8.04
N ARG A 9 -1.75 -6.76 7.25
CA ARG A 9 -3.16 -6.83 6.87
C ARG A 9 -3.49 -8.12 6.10
N GLY A 10 -2.60 -8.56 5.23
CA GLY A 10 -2.76 -9.78 4.44
C GLY A 10 -2.26 -11.07 5.13
N ALA A 11 -1.57 -10.97 6.23
CA ALA A 11 -1.04 -12.14 6.93
C ALA A 11 -2.12 -12.87 7.75
N LYS A 12 -2.20 -14.19 7.60
CA LYS A 12 -3.16 -15.02 8.37
C LYS A 12 -2.94 -14.93 9.89
N ASN A 13 -1.72 -14.64 10.32
CA ASN A 13 -1.32 -14.50 11.71
C ASN A 13 -0.99 -13.06 12.09
N GLY A 14 -1.42 -12.05 11.32
CA GLY A 14 -1.10 -10.64 11.55
C GLY A 14 -1.49 -10.16 12.95
N GLU A 15 -2.70 -10.45 13.39
CA GLU A 15 -3.19 -10.09 14.73
C GLU A 15 -2.40 -10.79 15.85
N LEU A 16 -2.06 -12.06 15.67
CA LEU A 16 -1.24 -12.80 16.64
C LEU A 16 0.16 -12.16 16.75
N PHE A 17 0.78 -11.85 15.62
CA PHE A 17 2.08 -11.19 15.58
C PHE A 17 2.06 -9.83 16.32
N VAL A 18 1.06 -9.01 16.08
CA VAL A 18 0.89 -7.70 16.74
C VAL A 18 0.74 -7.87 18.26
N LYS A 19 -0.01 -8.87 18.70
CA LYS A 19 -0.18 -9.20 20.11
C LYS A 19 1.15 -9.61 20.73
N GLU A 20 1.89 -10.53 20.11
CA GLU A 20 3.20 -11.00 20.58
C GLU A 20 4.21 -9.84 20.69
N VAL A 21 4.23 -8.93 19.70
CA VAL A 21 5.06 -7.72 19.74
C VAL A 21 4.72 -6.87 20.97
N TYR A 22 3.44 -6.67 21.25
CA TYR A 22 3.04 -5.90 22.41
C TYR A 22 3.42 -6.58 23.73
N GLU A 23 3.19 -7.88 23.84
CA GLU A 23 3.50 -8.64 25.06
C GLU A 23 4.99 -8.73 25.36
N ASN A 24 5.84 -8.83 24.31
CA ASN A 24 7.28 -9.01 24.49
C ASN A 24 8.07 -7.70 24.60
N ILE A 25 7.65 -6.65 23.88
CA ILE A 25 8.43 -5.39 23.81
C ILE A 25 7.62 -4.12 24.07
N GLY A 26 6.32 -4.24 24.39
CA GLY A 26 5.46 -3.12 24.76
C GLY A 26 5.10 -2.18 23.60
N ILE A 27 5.44 -2.53 22.35
CA ILE A 27 5.13 -1.70 21.18
C ILE A 27 3.73 -2.04 20.67
N ARG A 28 2.85 -1.04 20.67
CA ARG A 28 1.50 -1.18 20.11
C ARG A 28 1.52 -0.92 18.62
N ILE A 29 1.09 -1.92 17.82
CA ILE A 29 0.93 -1.83 16.37
C ILE A 29 -0.57 -1.89 16.04
N HIS A 30 -1.04 -0.98 15.19
CA HIS A 30 -2.40 -0.98 14.64
C HIS A 30 -2.36 -1.43 13.20
N ILE A 31 -3.05 -2.52 12.87
CA ILE A 31 -3.24 -2.93 11.47
C ILE A 31 -4.31 -2.02 10.88
N ILE A 32 -3.94 -1.27 9.83
CA ILE A 32 -4.81 -0.29 9.19
C ILE A 32 -5.32 -0.78 7.83
N SER A 33 -6.52 -0.35 7.46
CA SER A 33 -7.08 -0.61 6.13
C SER A 33 -6.34 0.16 5.04
N GLY A 34 -6.49 -0.26 3.77
CA GLY A 34 -5.94 0.48 2.63
C GLY A 34 -6.48 1.90 2.53
N SER A 35 -7.76 2.12 2.91
CA SER A 35 -8.35 3.46 2.96
C SER A 35 -7.70 4.34 4.04
N GLN A 36 -7.42 3.79 5.22
CA GLN A 36 -6.70 4.52 6.28
C GLN A 36 -5.25 4.82 5.88
N GLU A 37 -4.59 3.87 5.22
CA GLU A 37 -3.24 4.04 4.66
C GLU A 37 -3.22 5.19 3.64
N ALA A 38 -4.14 5.20 2.67
CA ALA A 38 -4.28 6.26 1.69
C ALA A 38 -4.52 7.65 2.33
N GLN A 39 -5.32 7.73 3.40
CA GLN A 39 -5.51 8.97 4.15
C GLN A 39 -4.24 9.47 4.81
N LEU A 40 -3.42 8.58 5.36
CA LEU A 40 -2.14 8.94 5.98
C LEU A 40 -1.13 9.41 4.94
N ILE A 41 -1.05 8.73 3.79
CA ILE A 41 -0.24 9.13 2.64
C ILE A 41 -0.62 10.53 2.17
N TYR A 42 -1.92 10.77 1.94
CA TYR A 42 -2.42 12.09 1.54
C TYR A 42 -2.02 13.19 2.53
N ARG A 43 -2.20 12.93 3.84
CA ARG A 43 -1.83 13.91 4.88
C ARG A 43 -0.34 14.22 4.85
N GLY A 44 0.52 13.20 4.66
CA GLY A 44 1.96 13.39 4.53
C GLY A 44 2.34 14.23 3.31
N VAL A 45 1.78 13.90 2.13
CA VAL A 45 2.06 14.62 0.88
C VAL A 45 1.55 16.07 0.93
N ARG A 46 0.40 16.31 1.56
CA ARG A 46 -0.19 17.65 1.70
C ARG A 46 0.69 18.64 2.48
N TRP A 47 1.61 18.18 3.32
CA TRP A 47 2.57 19.06 3.99
C TRP A 47 3.60 19.68 3.03
N LEU A 48 3.89 18.99 1.92
CA LEU A 48 4.91 19.36 0.96
C LEU A 48 4.33 19.87 -0.37
N PHE A 49 3.07 19.52 -0.67
CA PHE A 49 2.42 19.81 -1.93
C PHE A 49 1.08 20.52 -1.74
N ASP A 50 0.93 21.66 -2.39
CA ASP A 50 -0.33 22.43 -2.38
C ASP A 50 -1.22 21.98 -3.56
N PHE A 51 -2.33 21.34 -3.24
CA PHE A 51 -3.32 20.83 -4.21
C PHE A 51 -4.22 21.94 -4.78
N LYS A 52 -3.65 23.05 -5.26
CA LYS A 52 -4.41 24.12 -5.95
C LYS A 52 -5.15 23.60 -7.17
N GLN A 53 -4.58 22.63 -7.86
CA GLN A 53 -5.18 21.88 -8.95
C GLN A 53 -5.42 20.44 -8.56
N ALA A 54 -6.32 19.75 -9.28
CA ALA A 54 -6.51 18.32 -9.10
C ALA A 54 -5.23 17.57 -9.45
N ALA A 55 -4.85 16.65 -8.58
CA ALA A 55 -3.66 15.80 -8.74
C ALA A 55 -3.94 14.38 -8.25
N THR A 56 -3.17 13.43 -8.75
CA THR A 56 -3.17 12.05 -8.28
C THR A 56 -1.87 11.74 -7.60
N ILE A 57 -1.95 11.23 -6.37
CA ILE A 57 -0.83 10.62 -5.68
C ILE A 57 -0.86 9.13 -6.01
N MET A 58 0.28 8.58 -6.40
CA MET A 58 0.48 7.14 -6.54
C MET A 58 1.60 6.73 -5.59
N ASP A 59 1.27 5.88 -4.63
CA ASP A 59 2.23 5.28 -3.70
C ASP A 59 2.40 3.81 -4.02
N ILE A 60 3.61 3.42 -4.41
CA ILE A 60 3.94 2.03 -4.79
C ILE A 60 4.68 1.38 -3.63
N GLY A 61 3.94 0.62 -2.83
CA GLY A 61 4.47 -0.12 -1.70
C GLY A 61 4.98 -1.53 -2.06
N GLY A 62 5.38 -2.27 -1.03
CA GLY A 62 5.79 -3.66 -1.18
C GLY A 62 4.65 -4.62 -1.48
N GLY A 63 3.51 -4.46 -0.82
CA GLY A 63 2.36 -5.36 -0.93
C GLY A 63 1.14 -4.74 -1.60
N SER A 64 1.00 -3.42 -1.59
CA SER A 64 -0.10 -2.68 -2.21
C SER A 64 0.40 -1.47 -2.98
N THR A 65 -0.49 -0.89 -3.78
CA THR A 65 -0.30 0.40 -4.46
C THR A 65 -1.55 1.22 -4.24
N GLU A 66 -1.39 2.43 -3.72
CA GLU A 66 -2.46 3.38 -3.46
C GLU A 66 -2.54 4.43 -4.57
N PHE A 67 -3.76 4.68 -5.06
CA PHE A 67 -4.08 5.80 -5.94
C PHE A 67 -5.03 6.74 -5.21
N ILE A 68 -4.65 8.01 -5.10
CA ILE A 68 -5.39 9.01 -4.32
C ILE A 68 -5.58 10.25 -5.20
N ALA A 69 -6.78 10.43 -5.71
CA ALA A 69 -7.16 11.66 -6.39
C ALA A 69 -7.52 12.72 -5.36
N ALA A 70 -6.90 13.88 -5.44
CA ALA A 70 -7.11 14.98 -4.49
C ALA A 70 -7.14 16.35 -5.20
N ASN A 71 -7.76 17.32 -4.55
CA ASN A 71 -7.80 18.72 -4.97
C ASN A 71 -7.74 19.64 -3.75
N ALA A 72 -7.94 20.94 -3.94
CA ALA A 72 -7.93 21.94 -2.87
C ALA A 72 -8.91 21.65 -1.71
N ARG A 73 -9.99 20.91 -1.97
CA ARG A 73 -10.99 20.52 -0.96
C ARG A 73 -10.63 19.27 -0.18
N GLY A 74 -9.68 18.47 -0.66
CA GLY A 74 -9.24 17.22 -0.02
C GLY A 74 -9.21 16.04 -0.98
N ILE A 75 -9.29 14.83 -0.42
CA ILE A 75 -9.39 13.58 -1.18
C ILE A 75 -10.75 13.54 -1.90
N VAL A 76 -10.71 13.32 -3.21
CA VAL A 76 -11.89 13.09 -4.05
C VAL A 76 -12.19 11.59 -4.09
N GLU A 77 -11.16 10.78 -4.29
CA GLU A 77 -11.26 9.33 -4.35
C GLU A 77 -9.93 8.71 -3.91
N ALA A 78 -9.98 7.56 -3.26
CA ALA A 78 -8.79 6.80 -2.91
C ALA A 78 -9.07 5.30 -3.02
N GLN A 79 -8.16 4.60 -3.68
CA GLN A 79 -8.19 3.15 -3.83
C GLN A 79 -6.84 2.54 -3.48
N SER A 80 -6.87 1.38 -2.84
CA SER A 80 -5.69 0.55 -2.56
C SER A 80 -5.83 -0.76 -3.32
N PHE A 81 -4.83 -1.09 -4.09
CA PHE A 81 -4.77 -2.32 -4.88
C PHE A 81 -3.69 -3.23 -4.30
N ASP A 82 -3.98 -4.53 -4.23
CA ASP A 82 -3.02 -5.55 -3.78
C ASP A 82 -1.92 -5.84 -4.83
N ILE A 83 -1.35 -4.78 -5.39
CA ILE A 83 -0.32 -4.78 -6.42
C ILE A 83 0.89 -3.99 -5.90
N GLY A 84 1.77 -4.67 -5.17
CA GLY A 84 3.01 -4.08 -4.68
C GLY A 84 4.23 -4.79 -5.26
N VAL A 85 5.39 -4.14 -5.21
CA VAL A 85 6.63 -4.64 -5.82
C VAL A 85 7.01 -6.03 -5.31
N SER A 86 6.95 -6.24 -3.99
CA SER A 86 7.30 -7.53 -3.38
C SER A 86 6.29 -8.62 -3.72
N ARG A 87 4.99 -8.26 -3.79
CA ARG A 87 3.93 -9.19 -4.18
C ARG A 87 4.07 -9.61 -5.64
N LEU A 88 4.31 -8.66 -6.54
CA LEU A 88 4.57 -8.97 -7.95
C LEU A 88 5.82 -9.84 -8.11
N TYR A 89 6.90 -9.51 -7.43
CA TYR A 89 8.14 -10.30 -7.48
C TYR A 89 7.94 -11.75 -7.01
N GLN A 90 7.16 -11.96 -5.96
CA GLN A 90 6.81 -13.31 -5.48
C GLN A 90 5.96 -14.07 -6.50
N ASN A 91 4.97 -13.42 -7.11
CA ASN A 91 4.10 -14.02 -8.12
C ASN A 91 4.85 -14.35 -9.41
N LEU A 92 5.90 -13.60 -9.74
CA LEU A 92 6.79 -13.85 -10.87
C LEU A 92 7.89 -14.88 -10.57
N ASN A 93 7.70 -15.71 -9.54
CA ASN A 93 8.61 -16.77 -9.14
C ASN A 93 10.04 -16.30 -8.82
N LYS A 94 10.19 -15.09 -8.30
CA LYS A 94 11.48 -14.52 -7.85
C LYS A 94 12.58 -14.55 -8.93
N ARG A 95 12.24 -14.38 -10.19
CA ARG A 95 13.20 -14.37 -11.29
C ARG A 95 13.87 -13.01 -11.41
N ASN A 96 15.17 -13.01 -11.73
CA ASN A 96 15.91 -11.78 -11.96
C ASN A 96 15.64 -11.17 -13.35
N ASN A 97 15.17 -11.98 -14.31
CA ASN A 97 14.86 -11.53 -15.66
C ASN A 97 13.37 -11.75 -15.95
N LEU A 98 12.68 -10.69 -16.37
CA LEU A 98 11.29 -10.75 -16.79
C LEU A 98 11.19 -11.23 -18.25
N THR A 99 10.24 -12.14 -18.51
CA THR A 99 9.90 -12.61 -19.84
C THR A 99 8.72 -11.83 -20.44
N ALA A 100 8.45 -11.97 -21.74
CA ALA A 100 7.27 -11.37 -22.37
C ALA A 100 5.95 -11.83 -21.70
N ASN A 101 5.88 -13.07 -21.21
CA ASN A 101 4.72 -13.58 -20.48
C ASN A 101 4.55 -12.92 -19.12
N ASP A 102 5.65 -12.59 -18.44
CA ASP A 102 5.62 -11.87 -17.17
C ASP A 102 5.09 -10.45 -17.35
N PHE A 103 5.49 -9.76 -18.43
CA PHE A 103 4.92 -8.46 -18.79
C PHE A 103 3.42 -8.53 -19.09
N LYS A 104 2.97 -9.60 -19.79
CA LYS A 104 1.56 -9.82 -20.04
C LYS A 104 0.78 -10.05 -18.73
N PHE A 105 1.33 -10.84 -17.82
CA PHE A 105 0.76 -11.08 -16.49
C PHE A 105 0.62 -9.76 -15.70
N ILE A 106 1.69 -8.96 -15.61
CA ILE A 106 1.68 -7.67 -14.92
C ILE A 106 0.61 -6.74 -15.53
N LYS A 107 0.56 -6.67 -16.88
CA LYS A 107 -0.41 -5.83 -17.60
C LYS A 107 -1.85 -6.20 -17.26
N ILE A 108 -2.18 -7.49 -17.22
CA ILE A 108 -3.54 -7.96 -16.86
C ILE A 108 -3.91 -7.55 -15.42
N HIS A 109 -2.96 -7.56 -14.48
CA HIS A 109 -3.23 -7.23 -13.08
C HIS A 109 -3.26 -5.73 -12.79
N ILE A 110 -2.76 -4.90 -13.69
CA ILE A 110 -2.76 -3.43 -13.54
C ILE A 110 -3.94 -2.77 -14.27
N PHE A 111 -4.44 -3.40 -15.34
CA PHE A 111 -5.44 -2.80 -16.23
C PHE A 111 -6.83 -3.47 -16.18
N ILE A 112 -7.16 -4.20 -15.11
CA ILE A 112 -8.54 -4.70 -14.92
C ILE A 112 -9.41 -3.65 -14.25
#